data_24bb8942b4d5f4e0e9b5b643bb5ee298
#
_entry.id   24bb8942b4d5f4e0e9b5b643bb5ee298
#
_cell.length_a   1.000
_cell.length_b   1.000
_cell.length_c   1.000
_cell.angle_alpha   90.00
_cell.angle_beta   90.00
_cell.angle_gamma   90.00
#
_symmetry.space_group_name_H-M   'P 1'
#
loop_
_entity.id
_entity.type
_entity.pdbx_description
1 polymer ?
#
loop_
_entity_poly.entity_id
_entity_poly.type
_entity_poly.pdbx_seq_one_letter_code
_entity_poly.pdbx_strand_id
1 'polypeptide(L)'
;MELDSIYQNIEHEDVKDTRGPQIQSQSQDEGQKQKQMQHISITAERESLSSSYKNLQDNYTDLTLKNLDLETELRKLYEQGKGRFFISSETKSWSESRQYCRAHGGDLVIINTEEKQRFISSLVKEIVWIGLTDIEKEGNMKWVNNSPLKQGYWEENEPNNSGGEDCIELDPAKPVLNNWNDNPCSEMTKCVCENFTSVPASS
;
A
#
# COMPACT_ATOMS: atom_id res chain seq x y z
N MET A 1 29.12 36.43 44.70
CA MET A 1 29.30 37.86 44.95
C MET A 1 28.24 38.56 44.17
N GLU A 2 27.27 38.82 44.90
CA GLU A 2 26.51 40.04 45.21
C GLU A 2 25.42 40.38 44.16
N LEU A 3 24.21 39.88 44.42
CA LEU A 3 22.93 40.47 44.02
C LEU A 3 21.86 40.22 45.12
N ASP A 4 22.28 40.26 46.38
CA ASP A 4 21.42 40.15 47.55
C ASP A 4 21.43 41.49 48.35
N SER A 5 20.87 42.57 47.79
CA SER A 5 20.58 43.74 48.63
C SER A 5 19.70 44.81 47.95
N ILE A 6 18.60 44.46 47.28
CA ILE A 6 17.58 45.48 46.93
C ILE A 6 16.16 44.94 47.22
N TYR A 7 15.95 44.38 48.38
CA TYR A 7 14.61 44.07 48.89
C TYR A 7 14.47 44.41 50.37
N GLN A 8 14.59 45.66 50.67
CA GLN A 8 14.08 46.18 51.95
C GLN A 8 13.57 47.61 51.76
N ASN A 9 12.36 47.83 52.25
CA ASN A 9 11.59 49.07 52.37
C ASN A 9 10.69 49.46 51.21
N ILE A 10 9.57 48.73 51.11
CA ILE A 10 8.29 49.34 50.73
C ILE A 10 7.38 49.12 51.95
N GLU A 11 7.14 50.19 52.69
CA GLU A 11 6.20 50.21 53.83
C GLU A 11 4.81 49.82 53.30
N HIS A 12 4.18 48.88 54.00
CA HIS A 12 2.82 48.51 53.84
C HIS A 12 1.90 49.65 54.24
N GLU A 13 1.48 50.48 53.30
CA GLU A 13 0.26 51.26 53.50
C GLU A 13 -0.91 50.29 53.35
N ASP A 14 -1.59 49.99 54.45
CA ASP A 14 -2.86 49.31 54.52
C ASP A 14 -3.92 50.14 53.77
N VAL A 15 -4.03 49.92 52.47
CA VAL A 15 -5.20 50.37 51.69
C VAL A 15 -6.37 49.45 52.08
N LYS A 16 -7.15 49.91 53.07
CA LYS A 16 -8.44 49.29 53.36
C LYS A 16 -9.28 49.27 52.10
N ASP A 17 -9.39 48.09 51.49
CA ASP A 17 -10.29 47.83 50.37
C ASP A 17 -11.76 47.97 50.85
N THR A 18 -12.34 49.14 50.63
CA THR A 18 -13.73 49.47 50.96
C THR A 18 -14.72 48.94 49.92
N ARG A 19 -14.32 47.96 49.11
CA ARG A 19 -15.27 47.26 48.22
C ARG A 19 -16.16 46.31 49.03
N GLY A 20 -17.42 46.73 49.21
CA GLY A 20 -18.39 46.03 50.01
C GLY A 20 -18.74 44.62 49.50
N PRO A 21 -19.41 43.80 50.31
CA PRO A 21 -19.68 42.36 50.03
C PRO A 21 -20.41 42.09 48.72
N GLN A 22 -21.12 43.06 48.12
CA GLN A 22 -21.85 42.94 46.87
C GLN A 22 -20.96 42.81 45.62
N ILE A 23 -19.77 43.43 45.58
CA ILE A 23 -18.87 43.38 44.43
C ILE A 23 -18.15 42.02 44.37
N GLN A 24 -17.85 41.45 45.53
CA GLN A 24 -17.20 40.11 45.60
C GLN A 24 -18.18 39.00 45.22
N SER A 25 -19.48 39.11 45.54
CA SER A 25 -20.47 38.10 45.13
C SER A 25 -20.77 38.14 43.65
N GLN A 26 -20.76 39.31 43.01
CA GLN A 26 -20.99 39.44 41.55
C GLN A 26 -19.79 38.86 40.76
N SER A 27 -18.55 39.08 41.14
CA SER A 27 -17.38 38.56 40.47
C SER A 27 -17.27 37.03 40.61
N GLN A 28 -17.72 36.44 41.72
CA GLN A 28 -17.77 35.00 41.90
C GLN A 28 -18.87 34.34 41.03
N ASP A 29 -20.02 34.99 40.90
CA ASP A 29 -21.14 34.49 40.06
C ASP A 29 -20.77 34.55 38.57
N GLU A 30 -20.12 35.61 38.09
CA GLU A 30 -19.60 35.72 36.72
C GLU A 30 -18.54 34.64 36.42
N GLY A 31 -17.61 34.39 37.35
CA GLY A 31 -16.62 33.34 37.22
C GLY A 31 -17.23 31.92 37.17
N GLN A 32 -18.30 31.68 37.92
CA GLN A 32 -19.02 30.40 37.86
C GLN A 32 -19.78 30.24 36.52
N LYS A 33 -20.45 31.26 36.04
CA LYS A 33 -21.16 31.28 34.73
C LYS A 33 -20.18 31.03 33.60
N GLN A 34 -19.01 31.64 33.61
CA GLN A 34 -17.97 31.44 32.59
C GLN A 34 -17.45 29.99 32.58
N LYS A 35 -17.17 29.42 33.76
CA LYS A 35 -16.79 27.99 33.87
C LYS A 35 -17.88 27.06 33.38
N GLN A 36 -19.12 27.35 33.68
CA GLN A 36 -20.29 26.57 33.24
C GLN A 36 -20.46 26.62 31.71
N MET A 37 -20.34 27.81 31.08
CA MET A 37 -20.36 27.95 29.61
C MET A 37 -19.21 27.20 28.95
N GLN A 38 -18.02 27.27 29.52
CA GLN A 38 -16.86 26.55 29.01
C GLN A 38 -17.04 25.03 29.10
N HIS A 39 -17.61 24.53 30.19
CA HIS A 39 -17.94 23.13 30.35
C HIS A 39 -18.98 22.65 29.33
N ILE A 40 -20.00 23.45 29.07
CA ILE A 40 -21.05 23.15 28.06
C ILE A 40 -20.42 23.08 26.66
N SER A 41 -19.55 24.05 26.31
CA SER A 41 -18.84 24.05 25.01
C SER A 41 -17.98 22.80 24.81
N ILE A 42 -17.17 22.44 25.81
CA ILE A 42 -16.33 21.25 25.77
C ILE A 42 -17.15 19.97 25.64
N THR A 43 -18.29 19.91 26.33
CA THR A 43 -19.18 18.74 26.24
C THR A 43 -19.78 18.61 24.84
N ALA A 44 -20.24 19.71 24.24
CA ALA A 44 -20.78 19.73 22.88
C ALA A 44 -19.71 19.36 21.82
N GLU A 45 -18.49 19.86 21.96
CA GLU A 45 -17.38 19.48 21.09
C GLU A 45 -17.03 18.00 21.21
N ARG A 46 -17.03 17.46 22.42
CA ARG A 46 -16.81 16.03 22.68
C ARG A 46 -17.87 15.15 22.05
N GLU A 47 -19.14 15.54 22.15
CA GLU A 47 -20.26 14.81 21.52
C GLU A 47 -20.17 14.85 20.00
N SER A 48 -19.85 16.02 19.42
CA SER A 48 -19.62 16.18 17.98
C SER A 48 -18.46 15.30 17.48
N LEU A 49 -17.34 15.31 18.20
CA LEU A 49 -16.18 14.49 17.87
C LEU A 49 -16.47 13.00 17.99
N SER A 50 -17.21 12.60 19.02
CA SER A 50 -17.65 11.21 19.21
C SER A 50 -18.55 10.74 18.07
N SER A 51 -19.47 11.58 17.62
CA SER A 51 -20.34 11.30 16.47
C SER A 51 -19.53 11.16 15.17
N SER A 52 -18.59 12.08 14.94
CA SER A 52 -17.70 12.05 13.77
C SER A 52 -16.81 10.80 13.75
N TYR A 53 -16.26 10.42 14.91
CA TYR A 53 -15.48 9.20 15.05
C TYR A 53 -16.30 7.95 14.74
N LYS A 54 -17.53 7.87 15.23
CA LYS A 54 -18.42 6.75 14.92
C LYS A 54 -18.72 6.65 13.43
N ASN A 55 -19.05 7.77 12.78
CA ASN A 55 -19.28 7.80 11.34
C ASN A 55 -18.04 7.34 10.54
N LEU A 56 -16.85 7.75 10.95
CA LEU A 56 -15.61 7.32 10.31
C LEU A 56 -15.37 5.82 10.48
N GLN A 57 -15.67 5.29 11.66
CA GLN A 57 -15.55 3.85 11.94
C GLN A 57 -16.54 3.03 11.11
N ASP A 58 -17.78 3.50 10.97
CA ASP A 58 -18.82 2.85 10.16
C ASP A 58 -18.39 2.86 8.66
N ASN A 59 -17.89 4.00 8.15
CA ASN A 59 -17.39 4.13 6.78
C ASN A 59 -16.18 3.22 6.53
N TYR A 60 -15.25 3.11 7.48
CA TYR A 60 -14.10 2.22 7.37
C TYR A 60 -14.53 0.76 7.30
N THR A 61 -15.51 0.36 8.11
CA THR A 61 -16.05 -0.99 8.10
C THR A 61 -16.75 -1.31 6.77
N ASP A 62 -17.56 -0.40 6.26
CA ASP A 62 -18.25 -0.55 4.96
C ASP A 62 -17.25 -0.66 3.81
N LEU A 63 -16.22 0.18 3.80
CA LEU A 63 -15.15 0.13 2.79
C LEU A 63 -14.37 -1.19 2.84
N THR A 64 -14.10 -1.70 4.05
CA THR A 64 -13.41 -2.99 4.24
C THR A 64 -14.24 -4.15 3.69
N LEU A 65 -15.56 -4.14 3.94
CA LEU A 65 -16.47 -5.16 3.42
C LEU A 65 -16.57 -5.10 1.89
N LYS A 66 -16.64 -3.90 1.30
CA LYS A 66 -16.64 -3.72 -0.15
C LYS A 66 -15.35 -4.21 -0.81
N ASN A 67 -14.20 -3.94 -0.19
CA ASN A 67 -12.93 -4.45 -0.69
C ASN A 67 -12.89 -5.99 -0.67
N LEU A 68 -13.36 -6.62 0.40
CA LEU A 68 -13.42 -8.08 0.49
C LEU A 68 -14.35 -8.69 -0.56
N ASP A 69 -15.47 -8.05 -0.85
CA ASP A 69 -16.44 -8.48 -1.87
C ASP A 69 -15.83 -8.36 -3.27
N LEU A 70 -15.18 -7.24 -3.58
CA LEU A 70 -14.46 -7.02 -4.84
C LEU A 70 -13.31 -8.02 -5.03
N GLU A 71 -12.53 -8.31 -3.99
CA GLU A 71 -11.48 -9.34 -4.05
C GLU A 71 -12.05 -10.72 -4.33
N THR A 72 -13.22 -11.02 -3.74
CA THR A 72 -13.91 -12.30 -3.97
C THR A 72 -14.45 -12.40 -5.39
N GLU A 73 -15.00 -11.34 -5.94
CA GLU A 73 -15.51 -11.28 -7.31
C GLU A 73 -14.36 -11.35 -8.32
N LEU A 74 -13.27 -10.64 -8.08
CA LEU A 74 -12.04 -10.74 -8.86
C LEU A 74 -11.50 -12.16 -8.86
N ARG A 75 -11.46 -12.83 -7.72
CA ARG A 75 -11.05 -14.25 -7.61
C ARG A 75 -11.95 -15.14 -8.43
N LYS A 76 -13.28 -14.95 -8.39
CA LYS A 76 -14.22 -15.73 -9.24
C LYS A 76 -13.96 -15.52 -10.72
N LEU A 77 -13.71 -14.28 -11.17
CA LEU A 77 -13.37 -13.99 -12.55
C LEU A 77 -12.07 -14.66 -12.98
N TYR A 78 -11.04 -14.66 -12.11
CA TYR A 78 -9.80 -15.40 -12.36
C TYR A 78 -9.99 -16.91 -12.31
N GLU A 79 -10.85 -17.44 -11.44
CA GLU A 79 -11.17 -18.87 -11.37
C GLU A 79 -11.99 -19.35 -12.58
N GLN A 80 -12.83 -18.51 -13.18
CA GLN A 80 -13.49 -18.79 -14.45
C GLN A 80 -12.49 -18.84 -15.62
N GLY A 81 -11.32 -18.21 -15.47
CA GLY A 81 -10.16 -18.35 -16.35
C GLY A 81 -9.26 -19.54 -16.01
N LYS A 82 -9.72 -20.55 -15.24
CA LYS A 82 -8.95 -21.76 -14.95
C LYS A 82 -8.49 -22.42 -16.24
N GLY A 83 -7.17 -22.50 -16.40
CA GLY A 83 -6.50 -22.91 -17.62
C GLY A 83 -5.81 -21.79 -18.38
N ARG A 84 -6.01 -20.52 -17.97
CA ARG A 84 -5.32 -19.39 -18.60
C ARG A 84 -3.87 -19.26 -18.13
N PHE A 85 -3.58 -19.58 -16.87
CA PHE A 85 -2.23 -19.53 -16.31
C PHE A 85 -1.80 -20.90 -15.80
N PHE A 86 -0.56 -21.28 -16.08
CA PHE A 86 0.04 -22.49 -15.54
C PHE A 86 1.53 -22.29 -15.30
N ILE A 87 2.05 -23.03 -14.33
CA ILE A 87 3.48 -22.97 -13.92
C ILE A 87 4.14 -24.24 -14.43
N SER A 88 5.36 -24.12 -14.98
CA SER A 88 6.12 -25.30 -15.40
C SER A 88 6.44 -26.21 -14.21
N SER A 89 6.43 -27.52 -14.43
CA SER A 89 6.86 -28.50 -13.41
C SER A 89 8.37 -28.51 -13.22
N GLU A 90 9.12 -28.17 -14.24
CA GLU A 90 10.59 -28.20 -14.30
C GLU A 90 11.15 -26.80 -14.46
N THR A 91 12.38 -26.60 -14.00
CA THR A 91 13.18 -25.41 -14.25
C THR A 91 13.74 -25.39 -15.65
N LYS A 92 13.86 -24.23 -16.27
CA LYS A 92 14.28 -24.01 -17.64
C LYS A 92 14.96 -22.63 -17.75
N SER A 93 15.83 -22.45 -18.75
CA SER A 93 16.27 -21.12 -19.14
C SER A 93 15.08 -20.28 -19.63
N TRP A 94 15.22 -18.96 -19.70
CA TRP A 94 14.14 -18.09 -20.14
C TRP A 94 13.66 -18.43 -21.55
N SER A 95 14.57 -18.70 -22.49
CA SER A 95 14.21 -19.05 -23.87
C SER A 95 13.50 -20.39 -23.97
N GLU A 96 13.95 -21.40 -23.21
CA GLU A 96 13.28 -22.71 -23.13
C GLU A 96 11.92 -22.60 -22.46
N SER A 97 11.78 -21.75 -21.42
CA SER A 97 10.52 -21.45 -20.77
C SER A 97 9.52 -20.84 -21.74
N ARG A 98 9.93 -19.88 -22.56
CA ARG A 98 9.11 -19.32 -23.61
C ARG A 98 8.66 -20.36 -24.61
N GLN A 99 9.59 -21.20 -25.05
CA GLN A 99 9.30 -22.28 -25.99
C GLN A 99 8.32 -23.30 -25.40
N TYR A 100 8.49 -23.63 -24.11
CA TYR A 100 7.58 -24.48 -23.37
C TYR A 100 6.16 -23.89 -23.32
N CYS A 101 6.00 -22.62 -22.96
CA CYS A 101 4.70 -21.96 -22.94
C CYS A 101 4.03 -21.99 -24.34
N ARG A 102 4.79 -21.70 -25.39
CA ARG A 102 4.30 -21.74 -26.78
C ARG A 102 3.86 -23.12 -27.23
N ALA A 103 4.58 -24.16 -26.86
CA ALA A 103 4.19 -25.54 -27.14
C ALA A 103 2.87 -25.93 -26.45
N HIS A 104 2.47 -25.24 -25.40
CA HIS A 104 1.23 -25.44 -24.66
C HIS A 104 0.11 -24.42 -25.01
N GLY A 105 0.27 -23.70 -26.14
CA GLY A 105 -0.77 -22.81 -26.66
C GLY A 105 -0.80 -21.40 -26.08
N GLY A 106 0.28 -20.98 -25.41
CA GLY A 106 0.39 -19.64 -24.82
C GLY A 106 1.73 -18.96 -25.08
N ASP A 107 2.14 -18.09 -24.19
CA ASP A 107 3.50 -17.53 -24.08
C ASP A 107 3.81 -17.26 -22.59
N LEU A 108 5.01 -16.80 -22.26
CA LEU A 108 5.30 -16.33 -20.92
C LEU A 108 4.34 -15.21 -20.51
N VAL A 109 3.99 -15.17 -19.24
CA VAL A 109 2.99 -14.23 -18.71
C VAL A 109 3.39 -12.78 -18.91
N ILE A 110 2.45 -11.96 -19.36
CA ILE A 110 2.59 -10.49 -19.47
C ILE A 110 1.87 -9.84 -18.30
N ILE A 111 2.61 -9.13 -17.45
CA ILE A 111 2.05 -8.47 -16.26
C ILE A 111 1.95 -6.95 -16.53
N ASN A 112 0.81 -6.50 -16.97
CA ASN A 112 0.57 -5.13 -17.42
C ASN A 112 -0.32 -4.30 -16.49
N THR A 113 -0.82 -4.89 -15.39
CA THR A 113 -1.60 -4.21 -14.35
C THR A 113 -1.19 -4.68 -12.95
N GLU A 114 -1.44 -3.85 -11.95
CA GLU A 114 -1.17 -4.18 -10.56
C GLU A 114 -2.01 -5.37 -10.07
N GLU A 115 -3.27 -5.47 -10.49
CA GLU A 115 -4.15 -6.60 -10.14
C GLU A 115 -3.56 -7.91 -10.64
N LYS A 116 -3.04 -7.91 -11.87
CA LYS A 116 -2.38 -9.09 -12.44
C LYS A 116 -1.09 -9.42 -11.71
N GLN A 117 -0.30 -8.41 -11.33
CA GLN A 117 0.89 -8.58 -10.50
C GLN A 117 0.56 -9.27 -9.17
N ARG A 118 -0.42 -8.77 -8.45
CA ARG A 118 -0.88 -9.36 -7.18
C ARG A 118 -1.37 -10.80 -7.37
N PHE A 119 -2.13 -11.03 -8.43
CA PHE A 119 -2.65 -12.36 -8.75
C PHE A 119 -1.53 -13.35 -9.06
N ILE A 120 -0.61 -13.03 -9.99
CA ILE A 120 0.51 -13.92 -10.36
C ILE A 120 1.41 -14.18 -9.14
N SER A 121 1.76 -13.14 -8.35
CA SER A 121 2.52 -13.32 -7.11
C SER A 121 1.84 -14.23 -6.11
N SER A 122 0.51 -14.29 -6.08
CA SER A 122 -0.25 -15.21 -5.20
C SER A 122 -0.26 -16.68 -5.69
N LEU A 123 -0.03 -16.91 -6.98
CA LEU A 123 -0.01 -18.24 -7.59
C LEU A 123 1.32 -18.97 -7.40
N VAL A 124 2.42 -18.22 -7.39
CA VAL A 124 3.77 -18.77 -7.39
C VAL A 124 4.30 -18.92 -5.96
N LYS A 125 5.13 -19.93 -5.72
CA LYS A 125 5.73 -20.22 -4.41
C LYS A 125 7.26 -20.20 -4.43
N GLU A 126 7.82 -20.04 -5.58
CA GLU A 126 9.26 -20.01 -5.86
C GLU A 126 9.51 -19.04 -7.00
N ILE A 127 10.76 -18.68 -7.24
CA ILE A 127 11.16 -17.77 -8.31
C ILE A 127 10.72 -18.33 -9.67
N VAL A 128 10.19 -17.44 -10.53
CA VAL A 128 9.66 -17.81 -11.84
C VAL A 128 10.02 -16.78 -12.91
N TRP A 129 10.33 -17.26 -14.12
CA TRP A 129 10.40 -16.40 -15.29
C TRP A 129 9.04 -15.80 -15.64
N ILE A 130 9.05 -14.51 -16.00
CA ILE A 130 7.93 -13.80 -16.63
C ILE A 130 8.30 -13.38 -18.06
N GLY A 131 7.34 -12.88 -18.81
CA GLY A 131 7.51 -12.59 -20.23
C GLY A 131 8.15 -11.23 -20.55
N LEU A 132 9.02 -10.72 -19.70
CA LEU A 132 9.71 -9.43 -19.86
C LEU A 132 11.20 -9.66 -20.09
N THR A 133 11.79 -8.87 -21.00
CA THR A 133 13.23 -8.97 -21.34
C THR A 133 13.71 -7.75 -22.11
N ASP A 134 15.00 -7.46 -22.05
CA ASP A 134 15.67 -6.46 -22.89
C ASP A 134 16.86 -7.03 -23.72
N ILE A 135 16.85 -8.37 -23.93
CA ILE A 135 17.83 -9.07 -24.80
C ILE A 135 18.09 -8.34 -26.14
N GLU A 136 17.05 -7.74 -26.76
CA GLU A 136 17.20 -7.05 -28.05
C GLU A 136 18.03 -5.78 -27.93
N LYS A 137 17.88 -5.07 -26.82
CA LYS A 137 18.57 -3.80 -26.55
C LYS A 137 18.50 -3.51 -25.07
N GLU A 138 19.66 -3.52 -24.43
CA GLU A 138 19.88 -3.17 -23.03
C GLU A 138 19.15 -1.89 -22.63
N GLY A 139 18.44 -1.96 -21.49
CA GLY A 139 17.62 -0.90 -20.90
C GLY A 139 16.30 -0.63 -21.64
N ASN A 140 15.97 -1.41 -22.69
CA ASN A 140 14.73 -1.29 -23.44
C ASN A 140 13.81 -2.49 -23.21
N MET A 141 13.25 -2.59 -22.03
CA MET A 141 12.40 -3.69 -21.60
C MET A 141 11.16 -3.84 -22.48
N LYS A 142 10.97 -5.06 -23.00
CA LYS A 142 9.82 -5.46 -23.83
C LYS A 142 9.21 -6.76 -23.33
N TRP A 143 7.92 -6.83 -23.41
CA TRP A 143 7.16 -8.06 -23.24
C TRP A 143 7.29 -8.99 -24.44
N VAL A 144 7.05 -10.28 -24.22
CA VAL A 144 7.06 -11.32 -25.30
C VAL A 144 6.14 -11.03 -26.49
N ASN A 145 5.18 -10.13 -26.35
CA ASN A 145 4.33 -9.62 -27.43
C ASN A 145 4.86 -8.35 -28.10
N ASN A 146 6.09 -7.96 -27.82
CA ASN A 146 6.80 -6.74 -28.28
C ASN A 146 6.23 -5.42 -27.75
N SER A 147 5.26 -5.43 -26.82
CA SER A 147 4.83 -4.18 -26.17
C SER A 147 5.89 -3.69 -25.19
N PRO A 148 6.10 -2.35 -25.08
CA PRO A 148 7.05 -1.81 -24.15
C PRO A 148 6.55 -1.95 -22.71
N LEU A 149 7.47 -2.03 -21.74
CA LEU A 149 7.18 -1.91 -20.33
C LEU A 149 6.65 -0.51 -20.03
N LYS A 150 5.51 -0.41 -19.35
CA LYS A 150 4.95 0.86 -18.87
C LYS A 150 5.19 1.07 -17.38
N GLN A 151 5.06 0.00 -16.60
CA GLN A 151 5.25 0.00 -15.16
C GLN A 151 5.91 -1.32 -14.78
N GLY A 152 6.98 -1.27 -13.98
CA GLY A 152 7.66 -2.41 -13.39
C GLY A 152 7.41 -2.49 -11.88
N TYR A 153 7.60 -3.70 -11.33
CA TYR A 153 7.48 -4.00 -9.89
C TYR A 153 8.83 -4.49 -9.36
N TRP A 154 9.85 -3.69 -9.63
CA TRP A 154 11.26 -4.00 -9.36
C TRP A 154 11.57 -4.09 -7.87
N GLU A 155 12.46 -4.99 -7.49
CA GLU A 155 13.13 -4.97 -6.20
C GLU A 155 13.94 -3.69 -6.00
N GLU A 156 14.41 -3.46 -4.80
CA GLU A 156 15.26 -2.30 -4.50
C GLU A 156 16.58 -2.40 -5.26
N ASN A 157 16.91 -1.35 -6.00
CA ASN A 157 18.07 -1.21 -6.89
C ASN A 157 18.02 -2.06 -8.17
N GLU A 158 16.89 -2.66 -8.52
CA GLU A 158 16.69 -3.36 -9.79
C GLU A 158 15.93 -2.49 -10.82
N PRO A 159 16.11 -2.74 -12.13
CA PRO A 159 17.06 -3.67 -12.76
C PRO A 159 18.49 -3.13 -12.70
N ASN A 160 19.49 -3.99 -12.43
CA ASN A 160 20.87 -3.57 -12.21
C ASN A 160 21.86 -4.09 -13.30
N ASN A 161 21.44 -5.01 -14.16
CA ASN A 161 22.20 -5.66 -15.22
C ASN A 161 23.58 -6.21 -14.74
N SER A 162 23.62 -6.79 -13.55
CA SER A 162 24.83 -7.28 -12.92
C SER A 162 25.38 -8.51 -13.63
N GLY A 163 26.35 -8.31 -14.52
CA GLY A 163 26.95 -9.40 -15.29
C GLY A 163 26.26 -9.76 -16.60
N GLY A 164 25.33 -8.95 -17.06
CA GLY A 164 24.57 -9.15 -18.31
C GLY A 164 23.25 -9.91 -18.04
N GLU A 165 22.32 -9.25 -17.40
CA GLU A 165 21.02 -9.78 -16.95
C GLU A 165 19.92 -9.18 -17.81
N ASP A 166 19.42 -9.94 -18.77
CA ASP A 166 18.44 -9.46 -19.75
C ASP A 166 17.05 -10.08 -19.56
N CYS A 167 16.84 -10.98 -18.59
CA CYS A 167 15.62 -11.74 -18.43
C CYS A 167 15.01 -11.52 -17.04
N ILE A 168 13.70 -11.33 -16.99
CA ILE A 168 13.05 -10.89 -15.75
C ILE A 168 12.37 -12.04 -15.04
N GLU A 169 12.71 -12.19 -13.78
CA GLU A 169 12.09 -13.12 -12.84
C GLU A 169 11.19 -12.41 -11.81
N LEU A 170 10.32 -13.16 -11.19
CA LEU A 170 9.47 -12.75 -10.08
C LEU A 170 9.77 -13.62 -8.87
N ASP A 171 10.16 -13.00 -7.74
CA ASP A 171 10.44 -13.66 -6.47
C ASP A 171 9.26 -13.48 -5.49
N PRO A 172 8.47 -14.54 -5.19
CA PRO A 172 7.34 -14.44 -4.27
C PRO A 172 7.74 -14.23 -2.80
N ALA A 173 9.03 -14.37 -2.43
CA ALA A 173 9.51 -14.11 -1.07
C ALA A 173 9.64 -12.60 -0.79
N LYS A 174 9.60 -11.77 -1.82
CA LYS A 174 9.70 -10.30 -1.72
C LYS A 174 8.32 -9.64 -1.69
N PRO A 175 8.24 -8.36 -1.30
CA PRO A 175 6.97 -7.63 -1.29
C PRO A 175 6.32 -7.61 -2.68
N VAL A 176 5.03 -7.92 -2.76
CA VAL A 176 4.27 -8.17 -4.02
C VAL A 176 4.46 -7.10 -5.11
N LEU A 177 4.62 -5.84 -4.72
CA LEU A 177 4.82 -4.72 -5.67
C LEU A 177 6.29 -4.33 -5.86
N ASN A 178 7.24 -5.12 -5.30
CA ASN A 178 8.67 -4.91 -5.39
C ASN A 178 9.38 -6.27 -5.38
N ASN A 179 9.16 -7.07 -6.42
CA ASN A 179 9.63 -8.46 -6.47
C ASN A 179 10.10 -8.93 -7.85
N TRP A 180 10.40 -8.00 -8.75
CA TRP A 180 11.04 -8.33 -10.02
C TRP A 180 12.53 -8.06 -9.96
N ASN A 181 13.30 -8.97 -10.53
CA ASN A 181 14.74 -8.87 -10.70
C ASN A 181 15.12 -9.23 -12.15
N ASP A 182 16.09 -8.55 -12.71
CA ASP A 182 16.76 -9.03 -13.92
C ASP A 182 17.79 -10.11 -13.56
N ASN A 183 17.91 -11.12 -14.39
CA ASN A 183 18.79 -12.26 -14.15
C ASN A 183 19.36 -12.79 -15.49
N PRO A 184 20.54 -13.45 -15.51
CA PRO A 184 21.04 -14.05 -16.71
C PRO A 184 20.02 -15.03 -17.32
N CYS A 185 19.71 -14.87 -18.61
CA CYS A 185 18.68 -15.67 -19.29
C CYS A 185 18.98 -17.17 -19.30
N SER A 186 20.21 -17.58 -18.97
CA SER A 186 20.63 -18.98 -18.87
C SER A 186 20.31 -19.61 -17.52
N GLU A 187 19.94 -18.82 -16.52
CA GLU A 187 19.54 -19.36 -15.21
C GLU A 187 18.32 -20.26 -15.33
N MET A 188 18.26 -21.25 -14.44
CA MET A 188 17.27 -22.31 -14.51
C MET A 188 16.22 -22.13 -13.44
N THR A 189 15.08 -21.49 -13.80
CA THR A 189 13.94 -21.30 -12.92
C THR A 189 12.68 -21.88 -13.54
N LYS A 190 11.61 -22.01 -12.75
CA LYS A 190 10.28 -22.28 -13.30
C LYS A 190 9.75 -21.07 -14.07
N CYS A 191 8.65 -21.22 -14.77
CA CYS A 191 8.04 -20.13 -15.51
C CYS A 191 6.53 -20.10 -15.32
N VAL A 192 5.94 -18.92 -15.48
CA VAL A 192 4.50 -18.76 -15.58
C VAL A 192 4.11 -18.53 -17.04
N CYS A 193 3.27 -19.39 -17.55
CA CYS A 193 2.69 -19.29 -18.89
C CYS A 193 1.26 -18.71 -18.82
N GLU A 194 0.91 -17.95 -19.84
CA GLU A 194 -0.46 -17.45 -20.08
C GLU A 194 -0.98 -17.97 -21.42
N ASN A 195 -2.11 -18.69 -21.41
CA ASN A 195 -2.78 -19.14 -22.62
C ASN A 195 -3.63 -18.01 -23.22
N PHE A 196 -3.55 -17.84 -24.53
CA PHE A 196 -4.35 -16.86 -25.28
C PHE A 196 -5.67 -17.43 -25.83
N THR A 197 -5.88 -18.73 -25.72
CA THR A 197 -7.12 -19.33 -26.13
C THR A 197 -8.24 -18.94 -25.17
N SER A 198 -9.19 -18.15 -25.67
CA SER A 198 -10.49 -18.00 -25.01
C SER A 198 -11.08 -19.42 -24.86
N VAL A 199 -11.36 -19.83 -23.62
CA VAL A 199 -12.20 -21.02 -23.37
C VAL A 199 -13.48 -20.78 -24.17
N PRO A 200 -13.87 -21.66 -25.13
CA PRO A 200 -15.16 -21.53 -25.78
C PRO A 200 -16.22 -21.60 -24.68
N ALA A 201 -17.12 -20.61 -24.66
CA ALA A 201 -18.27 -20.64 -23.79
C ALA A 201 -18.93 -22.01 -23.98
N SER A 202 -18.94 -22.81 -22.92
CA SER A 202 -19.64 -24.11 -22.94
C SER A 202 -21.10 -23.84 -23.25
N SER A 203 -21.51 -24.25 -24.43
CA SER A 203 -22.89 -24.32 -24.90
C SER A 203 -23.76 -25.20 -24.02
#